data_3370cc5e8a7e051bbdbc95d4aa1b6d15
#
_entry.id   3370cc5e8a7e051bbdbc95d4aa1b6d15
#
_cell.length_a   1.000
_cell.length_b   1.000
_cell.length_c   1.000
_cell.angle_alpha   90.00
_cell.angle_beta   90.00
_cell.angle_gamma   90.00
#
_symmetry.space_group_name_H-M   'P 1'
#
loop_
_entity.id
_entity.type
_entity.pdbx_description
1 polymer ?
#
loop_
_entity_poly.entity_id
_entity_poly.type
_entity_poly.pdbx_seq_one_letter_code
_entity_poly.pdbx_strand_id
1 'polypeptide(L)'
;LMQDYEYFLSNINTIKGIGTKTSQLLIKKKILNIFDLLWHTPVSKIETSKTVDINDLQIGKTQSVKLIPLKYNFPRIRNLPNRVSCLSSKKKIDCIFFNSYEGYIKKILPINHEVIVFGKISFFKGKYQITNPKLVTKTEDGKLIDIKNYSLTDGLSISKYNRLINTVIKNMPLLKEWHSKKILKQFNNVSWNESIVKIHNEDFEKLKKSSYLKRLIFDEIIANFLISSQIR
;
A
#
# COMPACT_ATOMS: atom_id res chain seq x y z
N LEU A 1 9.28 20.63 21.95
CA LEU A 1 10.32 20.29 20.94
C LEU A 1 10.90 18.88 21.12
N MET A 2 11.24 18.45 22.34
CA MET A 2 11.72 17.06 22.58
C MET A 2 10.62 16.02 22.33
N GLN A 3 9.40 16.24 22.81
CA GLN A 3 8.27 15.31 22.64
C GLN A 3 7.92 14.99 21.18
N ASP A 4 8.11 15.93 20.25
CA ASP A 4 7.77 15.73 18.84
C ASP A 4 8.74 14.76 18.16
N TYR A 5 10.04 14.83 18.50
CA TYR A 5 11.05 13.88 17.99
C TYR A 5 10.92 12.49 18.61
N GLU A 6 10.52 12.41 19.89
CA GLU A 6 10.28 11.13 20.57
C GLU A 6 9.24 10.28 19.87
N TYR A 7 8.19 10.92 19.29
CA TYR A 7 7.22 10.21 18.47
C TYR A 7 7.89 9.44 17.31
N PHE A 8 8.76 10.08 16.56
CA PHE A 8 9.41 9.48 15.40
C PHE A 8 10.43 8.40 15.78
N LEU A 9 11.08 8.54 16.93
CA LEU A 9 12.05 7.58 17.44
C LEU A 9 11.42 6.46 18.27
N SER A 10 10.12 6.55 18.57
CA SER A 10 9.43 5.52 19.33
C SER A 10 9.39 4.20 18.57
N ASN A 11 9.48 3.09 19.34
CA ASN A 11 9.54 1.75 18.80
C ASN A 11 8.28 1.44 17.98
N ILE A 12 8.46 0.71 16.88
CA ILE A 12 7.37 0.32 15.97
C ILE A 12 6.22 -0.41 16.69
N ASN A 13 6.49 -1.08 17.80
CA ASN A 13 5.51 -1.80 18.61
C ASN A 13 4.48 -0.90 19.29
N THR A 14 4.75 0.40 19.41
CA THR A 14 3.83 1.37 20.01
C THR A 14 2.65 1.67 19.11
N ILE A 15 2.74 1.35 17.82
CA ILE A 15 1.69 1.63 16.84
C ILE A 15 0.54 0.63 17.02
N LYS A 16 -0.66 1.15 17.20
CA LYS A 16 -1.88 0.34 17.26
C LYS A 16 -2.04 -0.53 16.02
N GLY A 17 -2.20 -1.84 16.22
CA GLY A 17 -2.34 -2.82 15.13
C GLY A 17 -1.06 -3.56 14.75
N ILE A 18 0.08 -3.24 15.39
CA ILE A 18 1.32 -4.02 15.29
C ILE A 18 1.38 -5.01 16.45
N GLY A 19 1.09 -6.28 16.17
CA GLY A 19 1.35 -7.38 17.10
C GLY A 19 2.73 -8.00 16.86
N THR A 20 3.15 -8.92 17.74
CA THR A 20 4.47 -9.55 17.75
C THR A 20 4.92 -10.08 16.39
N LYS A 21 4.05 -10.81 15.66
CA LYS A 21 4.37 -11.34 14.33
C LYS A 21 4.66 -10.24 13.31
N THR A 22 3.88 -9.16 13.33
CA THR A 22 4.07 -8.02 12.40
C THR A 22 5.35 -7.26 12.72
N SER A 23 5.62 -7.04 14.00
CA SER A 23 6.86 -6.41 14.48
C SER A 23 8.09 -7.18 14.00
N GLN A 24 8.12 -8.50 14.20
CA GLN A 24 9.24 -9.33 13.73
C GLN A 24 9.49 -9.22 12.22
N LEU A 25 8.42 -9.12 11.41
CA LEU A 25 8.54 -8.95 9.97
C LEU A 25 9.09 -7.55 9.60
N LEU A 26 8.70 -6.51 10.32
CA LEU A 26 9.22 -5.15 10.15
C LEU A 26 10.70 -5.06 10.55
N ILE A 27 11.08 -5.66 11.68
CA ILE A 27 12.47 -5.73 12.15
C ILE A 27 13.39 -6.42 11.12
N LYS A 28 12.93 -7.50 10.48
CA LYS A 28 13.67 -8.14 9.36
C LYS A 28 13.94 -7.18 8.20
N LYS A 29 13.12 -6.16 8.04
CA LYS A 29 13.29 -5.07 7.06
C LYS A 29 14.09 -3.90 7.62
N LYS A 30 14.65 -4.00 8.82
CA LYS A 30 15.33 -2.92 9.55
C LYS A 30 14.41 -1.71 9.83
N ILE A 31 13.10 -1.95 9.94
CA ILE A 31 12.12 -0.94 10.35
C ILE A 31 11.90 -1.12 11.85
N LEU A 32 12.58 -0.31 12.66
CA LEU A 32 12.63 -0.44 14.12
C LEU A 32 11.76 0.60 14.83
N ASN A 33 11.58 1.75 14.22
CA ASN A 33 10.87 2.90 14.78
C ASN A 33 9.93 3.53 13.74
N ILE A 34 9.20 4.56 14.15
CA ILE A 34 8.25 5.26 13.28
C ILE A 34 8.96 5.98 12.13
N PHE A 35 10.14 6.56 12.38
CA PHE A 35 10.92 7.21 11.35
C PHE A 35 11.31 6.25 10.24
N ASP A 36 11.82 5.05 10.58
CA ASP A 36 12.16 4.02 9.60
C ASP A 36 10.95 3.62 8.77
N LEU A 37 9.76 3.54 9.40
CA LEU A 37 8.50 3.24 8.70
C LEU A 37 8.15 4.32 7.68
N LEU A 38 8.26 5.60 8.06
CA LEU A 38 7.99 6.74 7.18
C LEU A 38 9.04 6.91 6.08
N TRP A 39 10.29 6.47 6.35
CA TRP A 39 11.38 6.50 5.36
C TRP A 39 11.35 5.33 4.37
N HIS A 40 10.58 4.29 4.68
CA HIS A 40 10.34 3.17 3.77
C HIS A 40 9.32 3.57 2.70
N THR A 41 9.80 4.18 1.62
CA THR A 41 8.98 4.76 0.55
C THR A 41 8.35 3.70 -0.36
N PRO A 42 7.20 3.98 -0.98
CA PRO A 42 6.58 3.08 -1.95
C PRO A 42 7.45 2.99 -3.23
N VAL A 43 7.53 1.78 -3.80
CA VAL A 43 8.28 1.52 -5.05
C VAL A 43 7.42 1.74 -6.29
N SER A 44 6.10 1.65 -6.17
CA SER A 44 5.14 1.90 -7.24
C SER A 44 3.73 2.11 -6.69
N LYS A 45 2.82 2.49 -7.58
CA LYS A 45 1.40 2.63 -7.29
C LYS A 45 0.62 1.57 -8.06
N ILE A 46 -0.33 0.91 -7.39
CA ILE A 46 -1.30 0.03 -8.03
C ILE A 46 -2.56 0.85 -8.24
N GLU A 47 -2.89 1.19 -9.47
CA GLU A 47 -4.10 1.94 -9.81
C GLU A 47 -5.34 1.06 -9.61
N THR A 48 -5.80 0.99 -8.37
CA THR A 48 -6.99 0.21 -8.00
C THR A 48 -8.28 1.00 -8.14
N SER A 49 -8.18 2.32 -8.23
CA SER A 49 -9.31 3.23 -8.40
C SER A 49 -9.92 3.20 -9.80
N LYS A 50 -9.15 2.75 -10.81
CA LYS A 50 -9.63 2.58 -12.18
C LYS A 50 -10.04 1.13 -12.40
N THR A 51 -11.34 0.91 -12.58
CA THR A 51 -11.86 -0.40 -12.99
C THR A 51 -11.76 -0.57 -14.49
N VAL A 52 -11.38 -1.78 -14.92
CA VAL A 52 -11.29 -2.17 -16.33
C VAL A 52 -12.46 -3.08 -16.68
N ASP A 53 -13.07 -2.85 -17.85
CA ASP A 53 -14.11 -3.75 -18.35
C ASP A 53 -13.51 -5.11 -18.72
N ILE A 54 -14.32 -6.17 -18.64
CA ILE A 54 -13.87 -7.53 -18.94
C ILE A 54 -13.36 -7.69 -20.37
N ASN A 55 -13.81 -6.85 -21.31
CA ASN A 55 -13.38 -6.87 -22.70
C ASN A 55 -11.98 -6.27 -22.91
N ASP A 56 -11.54 -5.41 -21.98
CA ASP A 56 -10.28 -4.66 -22.05
C ASP A 56 -9.20 -5.25 -21.11
N LEU A 57 -9.48 -6.43 -20.52
CA LEU A 57 -8.55 -7.09 -19.63
C LEU A 57 -7.26 -7.52 -20.33
N GLN A 58 -6.13 -7.23 -19.71
CA GLN A 58 -4.80 -7.54 -20.22
C GLN A 58 -4.18 -8.67 -19.40
N ILE A 59 -3.95 -9.82 -20.07
CA ILE A 59 -3.32 -11.00 -19.46
C ILE A 59 -1.93 -10.65 -18.91
N GLY A 60 -1.63 -11.12 -17.72
CA GLY A 60 -0.36 -10.89 -17.02
C GLY A 60 -0.32 -9.59 -16.21
N LYS A 61 -1.21 -8.62 -16.45
CA LYS A 61 -1.29 -7.38 -15.68
C LYS A 61 -2.15 -7.53 -14.43
N THR A 62 -1.86 -6.71 -13.42
CA THR A 62 -2.71 -6.54 -12.24
C THR A 62 -3.70 -5.41 -12.52
N GLN A 63 -4.99 -5.72 -12.51
CA GLN A 63 -6.06 -4.79 -12.86
C GLN A 63 -7.22 -4.90 -11.88
N SER A 64 -7.97 -3.81 -11.74
CA SER A 64 -9.19 -3.76 -10.92
C SER A 64 -10.42 -4.07 -11.79
N VAL A 65 -11.25 -4.97 -11.31
CA VAL A 65 -12.44 -5.43 -12.02
C VAL A 65 -13.64 -5.33 -11.10
N LYS A 66 -14.73 -4.80 -11.63
CA LYS A 66 -16.03 -4.81 -10.99
C LYS A 66 -16.72 -6.14 -11.29
N LEU A 67 -17.17 -6.86 -10.28
CA LEU A 67 -17.79 -8.16 -10.46
C LEU A 67 -18.85 -8.48 -9.40
N ILE A 68 -19.72 -9.44 -9.73
CA ILE A 68 -20.73 -9.98 -8.83
C ILE A 68 -20.42 -11.47 -8.64
N PRO A 69 -20.04 -11.90 -7.41
CA PRO A 69 -19.85 -13.32 -7.12
C PRO A 69 -21.17 -14.09 -7.20
N LEU A 70 -21.17 -15.24 -7.89
CA LEU A 70 -22.37 -16.06 -8.11
C LEU A 70 -22.33 -17.37 -7.34
N LYS A 71 -21.18 -18.05 -7.30
CA LYS A 71 -21.06 -19.37 -6.71
C LYS A 71 -19.64 -19.64 -6.19
N TYR A 72 -19.57 -20.20 -4.99
CA TYR A 72 -18.32 -20.74 -4.44
C TYR A 72 -18.11 -22.18 -4.90
N ASN A 73 -16.83 -22.50 -5.14
CA ASN A 73 -16.36 -23.88 -5.31
C ASN A 73 -15.12 -24.06 -4.43
N PHE A 74 -15.30 -24.75 -3.31
CA PHE A 74 -14.27 -25.03 -2.31
C PHE A 74 -13.97 -26.54 -2.36
N PRO A 75 -12.96 -26.94 -3.15
CA PRO A 75 -12.63 -28.36 -3.27
C PRO A 75 -12.06 -28.89 -1.95
N ARG A 76 -12.50 -30.08 -1.54
CA ARG A 76 -11.98 -30.76 -0.34
C ARG A 76 -10.60 -31.42 -0.57
N ILE A 77 -10.13 -31.40 -1.81
CA ILE A 77 -8.86 -32.02 -2.20
C ILE A 77 -7.72 -31.04 -1.88
N ARG A 78 -6.73 -31.52 -1.14
CA ARG A 78 -5.53 -30.75 -0.79
C ARG A 78 -4.80 -30.29 -2.06
N ASN A 79 -4.31 -29.05 -2.07
CA ASN A 79 -3.60 -28.39 -3.18
C ASN A 79 -4.46 -27.93 -4.37
N LEU A 80 -5.78 -28.12 -4.35
CA LEU A 80 -6.61 -27.44 -5.34
C LEU A 80 -7.00 -26.05 -4.86
N PRO A 81 -6.95 -25.02 -5.74
CA PRO A 81 -7.32 -23.67 -5.38
C PRO A 81 -8.82 -23.53 -5.16
N ASN A 82 -9.21 -22.71 -4.21
CA ASN A 82 -10.59 -22.27 -4.08
C ASN A 82 -10.97 -21.40 -5.27
N ARG A 83 -12.18 -21.55 -5.77
CA ARG A 83 -12.69 -20.82 -6.93
C ARG A 83 -14.01 -20.14 -6.58
N VAL A 84 -14.19 -18.92 -7.05
CA VAL A 84 -15.47 -18.22 -7.03
C VAL A 84 -15.83 -17.83 -8.45
N SER A 85 -16.95 -18.35 -8.94
CA SER A 85 -17.48 -17.95 -10.24
C SER A 85 -18.22 -16.62 -10.10
N CYS A 86 -17.84 -15.65 -10.92
CA CYS A 86 -18.36 -14.30 -10.86
C CYS A 86 -18.88 -13.86 -12.25
N LEU A 87 -19.65 -12.79 -12.23
CA LEU A 87 -20.12 -12.09 -13.43
C LEU A 87 -19.51 -10.69 -13.48
N SER A 88 -18.97 -10.29 -14.62
CA SER A 88 -18.53 -8.93 -14.92
C SER A 88 -19.07 -8.53 -16.29
N SER A 89 -19.80 -7.42 -16.38
CA SER A 89 -20.42 -6.94 -17.64
C SER A 89 -21.10 -8.06 -18.46
N LYS A 90 -21.91 -8.90 -17.79
CA LYS A 90 -22.62 -10.07 -18.36
C LYS A 90 -21.71 -11.25 -18.83
N LYS A 91 -20.40 -11.17 -18.65
CA LYS A 91 -19.47 -12.27 -18.97
C LYS A 91 -18.97 -12.95 -17.69
N LYS A 92 -18.72 -14.26 -17.78
CA LYS A 92 -18.19 -15.06 -16.66
C LYS A 92 -16.70 -14.82 -16.48
N ILE A 93 -16.28 -14.63 -15.24
CA ILE A 93 -14.89 -14.53 -14.81
C ILE A 93 -14.73 -15.33 -13.51
N ASP A 94 -13.63 -16.01 -13.32
CA ASP A 94 -13.37 -16.78 -12.12
C ASP A 94 -12.32 -16.11 -11.23
N CYS A 95 -12.59 -16.01 -9.93
CA CYS A 95 -11.61 -15.64 -8.93
C CYS A 95 -10.98 -16.91 -8.35
N ILE A 96 -9.65 -17.03 -8.46
CA ILE A 96 -8.88 -18.19 -8.03
C ILE A 96 -8.06 -17.82 -6.80
N PHE A 97 -8.18 -18.62 -5.74
CA PHE A 97 -7.47 -18.39 -4.48
C PHE A 97 -6.58 -19.56 -4.13
N PHE A 98 -5.30 -19.31 -4.02
CA PHE A 98 -4.32 -20.24 -3.47
C PHE A 98 -4.10 -19.89 -1.99
N ASN A 99 -4.11 -20.90 -1.12
CA ASN A 99 -3.80 -20.75 0.31
C ASN A 99 -4.71 -19.73 1.09
N SER A 100 -5.95 -19.58 0.66
CA SER A 100 -6.93 -18.73 1.35
C SER A 100 -8.05 -19.57 1.97
N TYR A 101 -8.45 -19.25 3.19
CA TYR A 101 -9.54 -19.97 3.86
C TYR A 101 -10.92 -19.42 3.43
N GLU A 102 -11.93 -20.28 3.48
CA GLU A 102 -13.28 -19.99 2.98
C GLU A 102 -13.92 -18.75 3.60
N GLY A 103 -13.78 -18.57 4.92
CA GLY A 103 -14.34 -17.41 5.63
C GLY A 103 -13.82 -16.07 5.12
N TYR A 104 -12.52 -16.00 4.78
CA TYR A 104 -11.95 -14.82 4.15
C TYR A 104 -12.53 -14.56 2.76
N ILE A 105 -12.63 -15.64 1.93
CA ILE A 105 -13.18 -15.54 0.58
C ILE A 105 -14.64 -15.06 0.61
N LYS A 106 -15.47 -15.66 1.48
CA LYS A 106 -16.87 -15.24 1.67
C LYS A 106 -17.01 -13.77 2.11
N LYS A 107 -16.06 -13.30 2.95
CA LYS A 107 -16.05 -11.91 3.40
C LYS A 107 -15.75 -10.92 2.29
N ILE A 108 -14.79 -11.21 1.40
CA ILE A 108 -14.39 -10.29 0.33
C ILE A 108 -15.23 -10.42 -0.94
N LEU A 109 -15.85 -11.56 -1.15
CA LEU A 109 -16.68 -11.88 -2.31
C LEU A 109 -18.07 -12.39 -1.87
N PRO A 110 -18.91 -11.57 -1.24
CA PRO A 110 -20.25 -11.98 -0.85
C PRO A 110 -21.11 -12.25 -2.10
N ILE A 111 -21.85 -13.38 -2.11
CA ILE A 111 -22.70 -13.78 -3.23
C ILE A 111 -23.76 -12.70 -3.53
N ASN A 112 -24.00 -12.47 -4.81
CA ASN A 112 -24.99 -11.51 -5.34
C ASN A 112 -24.75 -10.04 -4.94
N HIS A 113 -23.58 -9.69 -4.43
CA HIS A 113 -23.20 -8.31 -4.14
C HIS A 113 -22.12 -7.84 -5.10
N GLU A 114 -22.28 -6.65 -5.64
CA GLU A 114 -21.27 -6.03 -6.49
C GLU A 114 -20.05 -5.63 -5.66
N VAL A 115 -18.89 -6.08 -6.08
CA VAL A 115 -17.60 -5.74 -5.46
C VAL A 115 -16.57 -5.35 -6.50
N ILE A 116 -15.59 -4.54 -6.10
CA ILE A 116 -14.43 -4.24 -6.92
C ILE A 116 -13.24 -4.94 -6.30
N VAL A 117 -12.58 -5.76 -7.09
CA VAL A 117 -11.37 -6.47 -6.70
C VAL A 117 -10.24 -6.17 -7.66
N PHE A 118 -9.01 -6.26 -7.18
CA PHE A 118 -7.84 -6.21 -8.05
C PHE A 118 -7.00 -7.47 -7.89
N GLY A 119 -6.38 -7.90 -8.97
CA GLY A 119 -5.52 -9.06 -8.98
C GLY A 119 -4.89 -9.28 -10.34
N LYS A 120 -3.98 -10.24 -10.43
CA LYS A 120 -3.32 -10.60 -11.69
C LYS A 120 -4.31 -11.29 -12.61
N ILE A 121 -4.44 -10.76 -13.82
CA ILE A 121 -5.32 -11.31 -14.85
C ILE A 121 -4.62 -12.46 -15.54
N SER A 122 -5.32 -13.57 -15.70
CA SER A 122 -4.90 -14.73 -16.48
C SER A 122 -6.07 -15.25 -17.33
N PHE A 123 -5.76 -16.10 -18.30
CA PHE A 123 -6.76 -16.73 -19.15
C PHE A 123 -6.54 -18.24 -19.17
N PHE A 124 -7.56 -18.99 -18.83
CA PHE A 124 -7.46 -20.45 -18.74
C PHE A 124 -8.76 -21.11 -19.14
N LYS A 125 -8.68 -22.14 -20.01
CA LYS A 125 -9.85 -22.90 -20.52
C LYS A 125 -10.98 -21.99 -21.04
N GLY A 126 -10.61 -20.98 -21.86
CA GLY A 126 -11.58 -20.11 -22.50
C GLY A 126 -12.19 -19.03 -21.59
N LYS A 127 -11.66 -18.80 -20.37
CA LYS A 127 -12.22 -17.85 -19.40
C LYS A 127 -11.11 -16.98 -18.78
N TYR A 128 -11.43 -15.72 -18.52
CA TYR A 128 -10.60 -14.87 -17.69
C TYR A 128 -10.63 -15.34 -16.24
N GLN A 129 -9.50 -15.22 -15.58
CA GLN A 129 -9.33 -15.50 -14.17
C GLN A 129 -8.58 -14.37 -13.48
N ILE A 130 -8.93 -14.10 -12.23
CA ILE A 130 -8.21 -13.19 -11.35
C ILE A 130 -7.58 -14.03 -10.24
N THR A 131 -6.26 -14.02 -10.15
CA THR A 131 -5.52 -14.82 -9.17
C THR A 131 -5.34 -14.05 -7.87
N ASN A 132 -5.70 -14.70 -6.74
CA ASN A 132 -5.63 -14.14 -5.39
C ASN A 132 -6.16 -12.70 -5.30
N PRO A 133 -7.38 -12.43 -5.80
CA PRO A 133 -7.92 -11.09 -5.82
C PRO A 133 -8.03 -10.51 -4.40
N LYS A 134 -7.86 -9.19 -4.32
CA LYS A 134 -8.03 -8.42 -3.09
C LYS A 134 -9.14 -7.39 -3.29
N LEU A 135 -9.92 -7.14 -2.24
CA LEU A 135 -10.94 -6.11 -2.26
C LEU A 135 -10.30 -4.72 -2.39
N VAL A 136 -10.83 -3.89 -3.28
CA VAL A 136 -10.43 -2.48 -3.38
C VAL A 136 -11.01 -1.71 -2.21
N THR A 137 -10.14 -0.99 -1.50
CA THR A 137 -10.54 -0.18 -0.35
C THR A 137 -11.22 1.11 -0.82
N LYS A 138 -12.25 1.53 -0.08
CA LYS A 138 -12.90 2.84 -0.27
C LYS A 138 -12.55 3.77 0.88
N THR A 139 -12.55 5.08 0.63
CA THR A 139 -12.53 6.11 1.68
C THR A 139 -13.88 6.14 2.40
N GLU A 140 -13.97 6.91 3.48
CA GLU A 140 -15.24 7.19 4.17
C GLU A 140 -16.27 7.81 3.23
N ASP A 141 -15.82 8.64 2.27
CA ASP A 141 -16.67 9.24 1.22
C ASP A 141 -16.98 8.29 0.04
N GLY A 142 -16.66 7.00 0.15
CA GLY A 142 -16.94 5.99 -0.87
C GLY A 142 -16.02 6.00 -2.09
N LYS A 143 -15.00 6.87 -2.16
CA LYS A 143 -14.02 6.91 -3.25
C LYS A 143 -13.06 5.73 -3.18
N LEU A 144 -12.73 5.15 -4.32
CA LEU A 144 -11.74 4.08 -4.40
C LEU A 144 -10.33 4.62 -4.14
N ILE A 145 -9.56 3.91 -3.33
CA ILE A 145 -8.19 4.29 -2.96
C ILE A 145 -7.20 3.45 -3.74
N ASP A 146 -6.26 4.10 -4.40
CA ASP A 146 -5.11 3.42 -4.99
C ASP A 146 -4.18 2.86 -3.90
N ILE A 147 -3.69 1.67 -4.15
CA ILE A 147 -2.81 0.98 -3.21
C ILE A 147 -1.36 1.27 -3.57
N LYS A 148 -0.61 1.77 -2.60
CA LYS A 148 0.84 1.92 -2.74
C LYS A 148 1.50 0.56 -2.58
N ASN A 149 2.41 0.25 -3.47
CA ASN A 149 3.20 -0.96 -3.42
C ASN A 149 4.54 -0.68 -2.73
N TYR A 150 4.83 -1.45 -1.70
CA TYR A 150 6.08 -1.37 -0.93
C TYR A 150 6.87 -2.66 -1.10
N SER A 151 8.20 -2.56 -1.01
CA SER A 151 9.06 -3.74 -0.96
C SER A 151 8.92 -4.42 0.40
N LEU A 152 8.01 -5.39 0.52
CA LEU A 152 7.68 -6.08 1.77
C LEU A 152 8.32 -7.46 1.85
N THR A 153 8.48 -7.97 3.09
CA THR A 153 8.85 -9.35 3.38
C THR A 153 7.63 -10.26 3.29
N ASP A 154 7.84 -11.52 2.93
CA ASP A 154 6.77 -12.52 2.93
C ASP A 154 6.05 -12.59 4.28
N GLY A 155 4.73 -12.66 4.22
CA GLY A 155 3.85 -12.65 5.39
C GLY A 155 3.36 -11.26 5.83
N LEU A 156 3.89 -10.16 5.27
CA LEU A 156 3.38 -8.82 5.50
C LEU A 156 2.52 -8.37 4.32
N SER A 157 1.22 -8.22 4.56
CA SER A 157 0.28 -7.84 3.50
C SER A 157 0.39 -6.35 3.15
N ILE A 158 0.39 -6.03 1.84
CA ILE A 158 0.40 -4.65 1.32
C ILE A 158 -0.73 -3.82 1.91
N SER A 159 -1.95 -4.35 1.99
CA SER A 159 -3.11 -3.64 2.54
C SER A 159 -2.93 -3.32 4.03
N LYS A 160 -2.35 -4.24 4.82
CA LYS A 160 -2.04 -4.00 6.22
C LYS A 160 -0.96 -2.93 6.36
N TYR A 161 0.08 -2.99 5.54
CA TYR A 161 1.17 -2.02 5.56
C TYR A 161 0.70 -0.61 5.19
N ASN A 162 -0.09 -0.46 4.12
CA ASN A 162 -0.70 0.81 3.73
C ASN A 162 -1.54 1.40 4.88
N ARG A 163 -2.30 0.56 5.61
CA ARG A 163 -3.08 1.01 6.77
C ARG A 163 -2.18 1.52 7.89
N LEU A 164 -1.08 0.85 8.17
CA LEU A 164 -0.11 1.29 9.18
C LEU A 164 0.49 2.64 8.81
N ILE A 165 0.97 2.80 7.58
CA ILE A 165 1.49 4.08 7.08
C ILE A 165 0.46 5.20 7.23
N ASN A 166 -0.77 4.97 6.80
CA ASN A 166 -1.84 5.97 6.89
C ASN A 166 -2.15 6.33 8.36
N THR A 167 -2.13 5.35 9.27
CA THR A 167 -2.33 5.61 10.70
C THR A 167 -1.21 6.47 11.27
N VAL A 168 0.04 6.19 10.91
CA VAL A 168 1.19 6.97 11.37
C VAL A 168 1.16 8.39 10.81
N ILE A 169 0.89 8.55 9.51
CA ILE A 169 0.78 9.87 8.88
C ILE A 169 -0.31 10.73 9.52
N LYS A 170 -1.47 10.14 9.85
CA LYS A 170 -2.58 10.86 10.50
C LYS A 170 -2.24 11.36 11.91
N ASN A 171 -1.38 10.64 12.63
CA ASN A 171 -1.02 10.96 14.01
C ASN A 171 0.35 11.63 14.13
N MET A 172 1.01 11.91 13.02
CA MET A 172 2.34 12.48 12.96
C MET A 172 2.32 13.93 13.47
N PRO A 173 3.12 14.28 14.50
CA PRO A 173 3.22 15.64 14.97
C PRO A 173 3.87 16.54 13.91
N LEU A 174 3.49 17.80 13.91
CA LEU A 174 4.12 18.81 13.04
C LEU A 174 5.49 19.17 13.60
N LEU A 175 6.53 18.90 12.83
CA LEU A 175 7.88 19.31 13.19
C LEU A 175 8.10 20.77 12.88
N LYS A 176 8.77 21.46 13.80
CA LYS A 176 9.26 22.82 13.56
C LYS A 176 10.32 22.77 12.47
N GLU A 177 10.22 23.69 11.53
CA GLU A 177 11.19 23.81 10.44
C GLU A 177 12.58 24.17 10.95
N TRP A 178 13.60 23.45 10.47
CA TRP A 178 15.01 23.62 10.87
C TRP A 178 15.87 24.33 9.83
N HIS A 179 15.36 24.50 8.61
CA HIS A 179 16.06 25.24 7.58
C HIS A 179 15.70 26.73 7.58
N SER A 180 16.65 27.54 7.12
CA SER A 180 16.40 28.97 6.89
C SER A 180 15.39 29.19 5.75
N LYS A 181 14.67 30.33 5.79
CA LYS A 181 13.75 30.71 4.71
C LYS A 181 14.41 30.77 3.33
N LYS A 182 15.72 31.09 3.27
CA LYS A 182 16.49 31.11 2.02
C LYS A 182 16.61 29.72 1.41
N ILE A 183 16.86 28.71 2.23
CA ILE A 183 16.93 27.30 1.79
C ILE A 183 15.56 26.81 1.38
N LEU A 184 14.54 27.04 2.18
CA LEU A 184 13.18 26.59 1.91
C LEU A 184 12.60 27.11 0.59
N LYS A 185 12.93 28.33 0.21
CA LYS A 185 12.53 28.90 -1.10
C LYS A 185 12.98 28.05 -2.28
N GLN A 186 14.10 27.33 -2.19
CA GLN A 186 14.59 26.42 -3.24
C GLN A 186 13.68 25.21 -3.43
N PHE A 187 12.87 24.89 -2.43
CA PHE A 187 11.91 23.77 -2.43
C PHE A 187 10.46 24.28 -2.38
N ASN A 188 10.16 25.47 -2.89
CA ASN A 188 8.83 26.06 -2.86
C ASN A 188 8.21 26.16 -1.45
N ASN A 189 9.03 26.34 -0.42
CA ASN A 189 8.65 26.42 0.99
C ASN A 189 7.89 25.19 1.52
N VAL A 190 8.05 24.01 0.91
CA VAL A 190 7.41 22.78 1.41
C VAL A 190 8.04 22.35 2.72
N SER A 191 7.20 21.95 3.67
CA SER A 191 7.66 21.43 4.96
C SER A 191 8.08 19.95 4.85
N TRP A 192 8.83 19.47 5.84
CA TRP A 192 9.17 18.06 5.93
C TRP A 192 7.92 17.18 6.05
N ASN A 193 6.96 17.56 6.92
CA ASN A 193 5.71 16.82 7.11
C ASN A 193 4.92 16.70 5.80
N GLU A 194 4.75 17.79 5.05
CA GLU A 194 4.09 17.74 3.74
C GLU A 194 4.83 16.84 2.77
N SER A 195 6.16 16.89 2.78
CA SER A 195 6.99 16.05 1.91
C SER A 195 6.80 14.57 2.22
N ILE A 196 6.78 14.16 3.49
CA ILE A 196 6.49 12.79 3.92
C ILE A 196 5.08 12.36 3.48
N VAL A 197 4.07 13.18 3.70
CA VAL A 197 2.69 12.88 3.26
C VAL A 197 2.64 12.67 1.75
N LYS A 198 3.30 13.52 0.98
CA LYS A 198 3.29 13.47 -0.48
C LYS A 198 4.01 12.25 -1.04
N ILE A 199 5.17 11.86 -0.53
CA ILE A 199 5.87 10.66 -1.03
C ILE A 199 5.09 9.37 -0.80
N HIS A 200 4.23 9.32 0.21
CA HIS A 200 3.36 8.17 0.47
C HIS A 200 2.04 8.22 -0.30
N ASN A 201 1.60 9.38 -0.81
CA ASN A 201 0.29 9.54 -1.42
C ASN A 201 0.33 9.80 -2.93
N GLU A 202 1.38 10.47 -3.44
CA GLU A 202 1.47 10.81 -4.86
C GLU A 202 2.01 9.66 -5.72
N ASP A 203 1.89 9.83 -7.02
CA ASP A 203 2.50 8.96 -8.02
C ASP A 203 4.02 9.19 -8.11
N PHE A 204 4.80 8.12 -8.23
CA PHE A 204 6.25 8.20 -8.27
C PHE A 204 6.78 9.06 -9.43
N GLU A 205 6.16 8.98 -10.60
CA GLU A 205 6.58 9.78 -11.77
C GLU A 205 6.36 11.29 -11.54
N LYS A 206 5.29 11.65 -10.82
CA LYS A 206 5.05 13.04 -10.41
C LYS A 206 6.02 13.48 -9.32
N LEU A 207 6.40 12.58 -8.42
CA LEU A 207 7.31 12.85 -7.32
C LEU A 207 8.74 13.11 -7.77
N LYS A 208 9.25 12.43 -8.80
CA LYS A 208 10.64 12.57 -9.30
C LYS A 208 11.05 14.02 -9.55
N LYS A 209 10.14 14.85 -10.02
CA LYS A 209 10.38 16.28 -10.33
C LYS A 209 9.85 17.22 -9.24
N SER A 210 9.25 16.71 -8.17
CA SER A 210 8.58 17.50 -7.16
C SER A 210 9.56 18.14 -6.17
N SER A 211 9.18 19.28 -5.62
CA SER A 211 9.89 19.92 -4.51
C SER A 211 9.87 19.07 -3.24
N TYR A 212 8.85 18.22 -3.06
CA TYR A 212 8.71 17.33 -1.91
C TYR A 212 9.84 16.31 -1.85
N LEU A 213 10.10 15.59 -2.95
CA LEU A 213 11.19 14.61 -3.00
C LEU A 213 12.55 15.27 -2.92
N LYS A 214 12.75 16.39 -3.63
CA LYS A 214 14.00 17.15 -3.57
C LYS A 214 14.31 17.63 -2.17
N ARG A 215 13.30 18.06 -1.41
CA ARG A 215 13.45 18.49 -0.01
C ARG A 215 13.94 17.34 0.87
N LEU A 216 13.34 16.16 0.77
CA LEU A 216 13.74 15.00 1.59
C LEU A 216 15.14 14.48 1.22
N ILE A 217 15.48 14.47 -0.07
CA ILE A 217 16.85 14.12 -0.53
C ILE A 217 17.86 15.12 0.05
N PHE A 218 17.55 16.41 0.03
CA PHE A 218 18.42 17.44 0.61
C PHE A 218 18.62 17.23 2.11
N ASP A 219 17.55 16.95 2.86
CA ASP A 219 17.61 16.68 4.29
C ASP A 219 18.51 15.48 4.60
N GLU A 220 18.38 14.40 3.82
CA GLU A 220 19.20 13.20 3.97
C GLU A 220 20.68 13.46 3.68
N ILE A 221 20.98 14.20 2.62
CA ILE A 221 22.36 14.57 2.28
C ILE A 221 22.98 15.40 3.40
N ILE A 222 22.27 16.40 3.93
CA ILE A 222 22.74 17.24 5.02
C ILE A 222 22.95 16.43 6.30
N ALA A 223 22.02 15.54 6.64
CA ALA A 223 22.16 14.66 7.80
C ALA A 223 23.40 13.77 7.69
N ASN A 224 23.64 13.13 6.55
CA ASN A 224 24.81 12.32 6.29
C ASN A 224 26.12 13.13 6.35
N PHE A 225 26.10 14.36 5.82
CA PHE A 225 27.25 15.25 5.87
C PHE A 225 27.59 15.64 7.32
N LEU A 226 26.57 15.99 8.13
CA LEU A 226 26.76 16.36 9.53
C LEU A 226 27.33 15.18 10.35
N ILE A 227 26.78 13.98 10.17
CA ILE A 227 27.29 12.76 10.83
C ILE A 227 28.75 12.53 10.46
N SER A 228 29.08 12.60 9.17
CA SER A 228 30.45 12.40 8.68
C SER A 228 31.43 13.46 9.19
N SER A 229 30.97 14.69 9.42
CA SER A 229 31.79 15.77 9.97
C SER A 229 32.10 15.63 11.47
N GLN A 230 31.21 14.92 12.22
CA GLN A 230 31.41 14.66 13.65
C GLN A 230 32.36 13.50 13.93
N ILE A 231 32.63 12.63 12.95
CA ILE A 231 33.50 11.44 13.09
C ILE A 231 34.99 11.81 12.84
N ARG A 232 35.27 13.01 12.37
CA ARG A 232 36.63 13.57 12.20
C ARG A 232 37.09 14.32 13.43
#